data_8495c7f5365b56d8db9746e31a9e5db1
#
_entry.id   8495c7f5365b56d8db9746e31a9e5db1
#
_cell.length_a   1.000
_cell.length_b   1.000
_cell.length_c   1.000
_cell.angle_alpha   90.00
_cell.angle_beta   90.00
_cell.angle_gamma   90.00
#
_symmetry.space_group_name_H-M   'P 1'
#
loop_
_entity.id
_entity.type
_entity.pdbx_description
1 polymer ?
#
loop_
_entity_poly.entity_id
_entity_poly.type
_entity_poly.pdbx_seq_one_letter_code
_entity_poly.pdbx_strand_id
1 'polypeptide(L)'
;MLVSFFDKDRINFLSHYLQTEYGFKCKGYFAFIKQNPVPQARKVKFQNGWEVAVMLQKPDGKLTFNYENGQQPDYIILPICSGNERTEHPTQKPLKAMYPFIEYFTNKGDLILDPFAGSGTTAVAARNLGRRFTVIEKEPEYVAIIRNRLNEFNAKHGKPNAAQFSFNL
;
A
#
# COMPACT_ATOMS: atom_id res chain seq x y z
N MET A 1 -8.13 -0.11 10.33
CA MET A 1 -8.03 -1.15 9.28
C MET A 1 -6.56 -1.52 9.09
N LEU A 2 -6.23 -2.80 8.99
CA LEU A 2 -4.94 -3.31 8.56
C LEU A 2 -5.11 -3.87 7.15
N VAL A 3 -4.21 -3.50 6.24
CA VAL A 3 -4.12 -4.06 4.88
C VAL A 3 -2.72 -4.61 4.71
N SER A 4 -2.59 -5.88 4.38
CA SER A 4 -1.29 -6.51 4.18
C SER A 4 -1.24 -7.26 2.85
N PHE A 5 -0.37 -6.81 1.96
CA PHE A 5 0.04 -7.63 0.82
C PHE A 5 0.96 -8.73 1.30
N PHE A 6 0.66 -9.96 0.93
CA PHE A 6 1.41 -11.11 1.40
C PHE A 6 1.53 -12.19 0.32
N ASP A 7 2.37 -13.18 0.58
CA ASP A 7 2.52 -14.33 -0.30
C ASP A 7 1.20 -15.08 -0.46
N LYS A 8 0.86 -15.44 -1.70
CA LYS A 8 -0.41 -16.09 -2.04
C LYS A 8 -0.62 -17.43 -1.34
N ASP A 9 0.48 -18.16 -1.12
CA ASP A 9 0.41 -19.47 -0.49
C ASP A 9 0.27 -19.38 1.03
N ARG A 10 0.56 -18.20 1.61
CA ARG A 10 0.59 -17.97 3.06
C ARG A 10 -0.39 -16.91 3.57
N ILE A 11 -1.11 -16.23 2.71
CA ILE A 11 -2.00 -15.15 3.12
C ILE A 11 -3.13 -15.64 4.03
N ASN A 12 -3.62 -16.86 3.81
CA ASN A 12 -4.62 -17.48 4.68
C ASN A 12 -4.07 -17.77 6.07
N PHE A 13 -2.80 -18.19 6.16
CA PHE A 13 -2.14 -18.38 7.45
C PHE A 13 -2.02 -17.06 8.20
N LEU A 14 -1.57 -15.98 7.55
CA LEU A 14 -1.50 -14.65 8.15
C LEU A 14 -2.87 -14.20 8.63
N SER A 15 -3.89 -14.33 7.80
CA SER A 15 -5.26 -13.96 8.14
C SER A 15 -5.77 -14.74 9.35
N HIS A 16 -5.61 -16.07 9.35
CA HIS A 16 -6.03 -16.93 10.44
C HIS A 16 -5.28 -16.59 11.73
N TYR A 17 -3.97 -16.47 11.68
CA TYR A 17 -3.13 -16.13 12.82
C TYR A 17 -3.55 -14.81 13.49
N LEU A 18 -3.78 -13.76 12.71
CA LEU A 18 -4.22 -12.48 13.26
C LEU A 18 -5.64 -12.52 13.84
N GLN A 19 -6.51 -13.37 13.30
CA GLN A 19 -7.86 -13.56 13.84
C GLN A 19 -7.84 -14.35 15.16
N THR A 20 -7.07 -15.44 15.23
CA THR A 20 -7.05 -16.32 16.42
C THR A 20 -6.25 -15.72 17.57
N GLU A 21 -5.05 -15.19 17.28
CA GLU A 21 -4.14 -14.72 18.35
C GLU A 21 -4.43 -13.26 18.78
N TYR A 22 -4.96 -12.44 17.88
CA TYR A 22 -5.13 -11.01 18.13
C TYR A 22 -6.56 -10.51 17.96
N GLY A 23 -7.52 -11.37 17.68
CA GLY A 23 -8.92 -11.03 17.58
C GLY A 23 -9.29 -10.12 16.41
N PHE A 24 -8.46 -10.03 15.39
CA PHE A 24 -8.82 -9.29 14.18
C PHE A 24 -10.02 -9.92 13.48
N LYS A 25 -10.78 -9.11 12.74
CA LYS A 25 -11.90 -9.58 11.91
C LYS A 25 -11.55 -9.44 10.44
N CYS A 26 -11.50 -10.56 9.71
CA CYS A 26 -11.27 -10.52 8.27
C CYS A 26 -12.44 -9.83 7.56
N LYS A 27 -12.10 -8.87 6.68
CA LYS A 27 -13.05 -8.09 5.87
C LYS A 27 -12.97 -8.44 4.40
N GLY A 28 -12.13 -9.40 4.05
CA GLY A 28 -11.96 -9.88 2.69
C GLY A 28 -10.54 -9.75 2.18
N TYR A 29 -10.41 -10.06 0.92
CA TYR A 29 -9.14 -9.99 0.19
C TYR A 29 -9.29 -9.01 -0.95
N PHE A 30 -8.17 -8.49 -1.44
CA PHE A 30 -8.14 -7.59 -2.58
C PHE A 30 -7.03 -8.02 -3.54
N ALA A 31 -7.34 -8.12 -4.82
CA ALA A 31 -6.38 -8.53 -5.84
C ALA A 31 -5.84 -7.34 -6.63
N PHE A 32 -4.52 -7.25 -6.77
CA PHE A 32 -3.87 -6.41 -7.76
C PHE A 32 -3.49 -7.26 -8.96
N ILE A 33 -4.20 -7.09 -10.06
CA ILE A 33 -4.01 -7.82 -11.32
C ILE A 33 -3.07 -7.01 -12.21
N LYS A 34 -1.99 -7.64 -12.65
CA LYS A 34 -0.96 -7.02 -13.49
C LYS A 34 -1.34 -7.17 -14.97
N GLN A 35 -1.50 -6.07 -15.68
CA GLN A 35 -1.76 -6.10 -17.13
C GLN A 35 -0.57 -6.66 -17.92
N ASN A 36 0.64 -6.42 -17.43
CA ASN A 36 1.89 -6.76 -18.09
C ASN A 36 2.87 -7.45 -17.11
N PRO A 37 2.53 -8.66 -16.61
CA PRO A 37 3.39 -9.37 -15.67
C PRO A 37 4.74 -9.70 -16.29
N VAL A 38 5.79 -9.70 -15.47
CA VAL A 38 7.15 -10.03 -15.92
C VAL A 38 7.19 -11.49 -16.41
N PRO A 39 7.74 -11.75 -17.59
CA PRO A 39 7.90 -13.10 -18.13
C PRO A 39 8.72 -14.00 -17.18
N GLN A 40 8.35 -15.29 -17.15
CA GLN A 40 9.10 -16.30 -16.41
C GLN A 40 10.26 -16.83 -17.27
N ALA A 41 11.48 -16.57 -16.85
CA ALA A 41 12.67 -16.99 -17.60
C ALA A 41 12.77 -18.51 -17.78
N ARG A 42 12.39 -19.28 -16.74
CA ARG A 42 12.50 -20.75 -16.76
C ARG A 42 11.38 -21.47 -17.54
N LYS A 43 10.33 -20.78 -17.94
CA LYS A 43 9.18 -21.32 -18.71
C LYS A 43 8.53 -22.60 -18.10
N VAL A 44 8.63 -22.79 -16.77
CA VAL A 44 8.13 -24.00 -16.07
C VAL A 44 6.86 -23.73 -15.24
N LYS A 45 6.40 -22.47 -15.21
CA LYS A 45 5.19 -22.06 -14.50
C LYS A 45 4.57 -20.83 -15.16
N PHE A 46 3.32 -20.55 -14.80
CA PHE A 46 2.65 -19.31 -15.22
C PHE A 46 3.37 -18.07 -14.68
N GLN A 47 3.22 -16.95 -15.39
CA GLN A 47 3.68 -15.63 -14.93
C GLN A 47 2.96 -15.26 -13.65
N ASN A 48 3.64 -14.53 -12.76
CA ASN A 48 3.03 -13.98 -11.54
C ASN A 48 2.16 -12.76 -11.90
N GLY A 49 0.95 -13.03 -12.40
CA GLY A 49 0.03 -12.05 -12.94
C GLY A 49 -0.78 -11.27 -11.91
N TRP A 50 -0.71 -11.58 -10.62
CA TRP A 50 -1.46 -10.87 -9.60
C TRP A 50 -0.80 -10.96 -8.22
N GLU A 51 -1.15 -10.02 -7.36
CA GLU A 51 -0.79 -10.00 -5.94
C GLU A 51 -2.06 -9.89 -5.11
N VAL A 52 -2.01 -10.34 -3.87
CA VAL A 52 -3.17 -10.33 -2.97
C VAL A 52 -2.85 -9.58 -1.69
N ALA A 53 -3.82 -8.82 -1.22
CA ALA A 53 -3.83 -8.23 0.11
C ALA A 53 -4.99 -8.81 0.93
N VAL A 54 -4.78 -9.00 2.22
CA VAL A 54 -5.85 -9.25 3.18
C VAL A 54 -6.22 -7.95 3.90
N MET A 55 -7.51 -7.74 4.11
CA MET A 55 -8.06 -6.61 4.82
C MET A 55 -8.62 -7.07 6.16
N LEU A 56 -8.10 -6.53 7.26
CA LEU A 56 -8.40 -6.97 8.62
C LEU A 56 -8.77 -5.76 9.49
N GLN A 57 -9.90 -5.86 10.17
CA GLN A 57 -10.31 -4.86 11.16
C GLN A 57 -9.69 -5.22 12.52
N LYS A 58 -8.99 -4.26 13.14
CA LYS A 58 -8.48 -4.41 14.51
C LYS A 58 -9.65 -4.63 15.49
N PRO A 59 -9.47 -5.46 16.54
CA PRO A 59 -10.43 -5.56 17.64
C PRO A 59 -10.78 -4.16 18.18
N ASP A 60 -12.02 -3.93 18.47
CA ASP A 60 -12.56 -2.66 19.01
C ASP A 60 -12.26 -1.42 18.16
N GLY A 61 -11.65 -1.61 16.98
CA GLY A 61 -11.40 -0.55 16.03
C GLY A 61 -12.67 -0.14 15.28
N LYS A 62 -12.93 1.17 15.21
CA LYS A 62 -14.00 1.69 14.35
C LYS A 62 -13.62 1.44 12.89
N LEU A 63 -14.54 0.83 12.14
CA LEU A 63 -14.39 0.67 10.70
C LEU A 63 -14.84 1.95 10.00
N THR A 64 -13.96 2.57 9.25
CA THR A 64 -14.29 3.55 8.22
C THR A 64 -14.42 2.80 6.89
N PHE A 65 -15.51 3.01 6.18
CA PHE A 65 -15.70 2.56 4.81
C PHE A 65 -16.50 3.62 4.05
N ASN A 66 -15.80 4.38 3.22
CA ASN A 66 -16.36 5.51 2.48
C ASN A 66 -17.05 5.00 1.21
N TYR A 67 -18.32 4.67 1.34
CA TYR A 67 -19.15 4.11 0.27
C TYR A 67 -19.63 5.15 -0.75
N GLU A 68 -19.37 6.42 -0.53
CA GLU A 68 -19.85 7.55 -1.35
C GLU A 68 -19.44 7.44 -2.83
N ASN A 69 -18.32 6.77 -3.10
CA ASN A 69 -17.86 6.51 -4.46
C ASN A 69 -18.50 5.26 -5.12
N GLY A 70 -19.53 4.70 -4.48
CA GLY A 70 -20.22 3.49 -4.92
C GLY A 70 -19.49 2.21 -4.58
N GLN A 71 -20.13 1.09 -4.91
CA GLN A 71 -19.55 -0.24 -4.70
C GLN A 71 -18.47 -0.52 -5.76
N GLN A 72 -17.31 -0.93 -5.32
CA GLN A 72 -16.19 -1.30 -6.18
C GLN A 72 -15.90 -2.80 -6.05
N PRO A 73 -15.36 -3.43 -7.10
CA PRO A 73 -14.89 -4.80 -7.01
C PRO A 73 -13.68 -4.90 -6.08
N ASP A 74 -13.45 -6.08 -5.56
CA ASP A 74 -12.32 -6.40 -4.69
C ASP A 74 -11.01 -6.66 -5.45
N TYR A 75 -10.88 -6.02 -6.59
CA TYR A 75 -9.65 -6.07 -7.40
C TYR A 75 -9.42 -4.76 -8.16
N ILE A 76 -8.18 -4.56 -8.57
CA ILE A 76 -7.78 -3.51 -9.50
C ILE A 76 -6.85 -4.09 -10.57
N ILE A 77 -7.03 -3.64 -11.82
CA ILE A 77 -6.20 -4.06 -12.95
C ILE A 77 -5.31 -2.88 -13.34
N LEU A 78 -4.00 -3.02 -13.17
CA LEU A 78 -3.02 -1.98 -13.47
C LEU A 78 -1.77 -2.57 -14.10
N PRO A 79 -1.03 -1.80 -14.90
CA PRO A 79 0.33 -2.18 -15.27
C PRO A 79 1.23 -2.23 -14.03
N ILE A 80 2.31 -3.00 -14.11
CA ILE A 80 3.39 -2.93 -13.12
C ILE A 80 3.99 -1.51 -13.13
N CYS A 81 4.57 -1.12 -12.00
CA CYS A 81 5.22 0.18 -11.89
C CYS A 81 6.34 0.35 -12.94
N SER A 82 6.26 1.39 -13.77
CA SER A 82 7.18 1.64 -14.88
C SER A 82 7.32 3.15 -15.17
N GLY A 83 8.20 3.51 -16.10
CA GLY A 83 8.44 4.89 -16.52
C GLY A 83 8.88 5.78 -15.35
N ASN A 84 8.45 7.04 -15.36
CA ASN A 84 8.85 8.06 -14.38
C ASN A 84 8.40 7.77 -12.94
N GLU A 85 7.45 6.86 -12.73
CA GLU A 85 7.04 6.44 -11.39
C GLU A 85 8.02 5.42 -10.79
N ARG A 86 8.70 4.65 -11.64
CA ARG A 86 9.58 3.55 -11.24
C ARG A 86 10.86 4.09 -10.60
N THR A 87 11.18 3.56 -9.41
CA THR A 87 12.47 3.76 -8.74
C THR A 87 13.30 2.48 -8.81
N GLU A 88 14.48 2.48 -8.21
CA GLU A 88 15.36 1.32 -8.13
C GLU A 88 14.87 0.23 -7.17
N HIS A 89 13.82 0.50 -6.38
CA HIS A 89 13.24 -0.49 -5.49
C HIS A 89 12.66 -1.68 -6.27
N PRO A 90 13.08 -2.93 -6.02
CA PRO A 90 12.79 -4.08 -6.90
C PRO A 90 11.29 -4.41 -7.00
N THR A 91 10.54 -4.24 -5.92
CA THR A 91 9.13 -4.64 -5.81
C THR A 91 8.17 -3.46 -5.63
N GLN A 92 8.51 -2.29 -6.18
CA GLN A 92 7.67 -1.11 -6.09
C GLN A 92 6.28 -1.36 -6.66
N LYS A 93 5.25 -1.03 -5.90
CA LYS A 93 3.86 -1.00 -6.36
C LYS A 93 3.52 0.33 -7.02
N PRO A 94 2.65 0.35 -8.05
CA PRO A 94 2.15 1.61 -8.59
C PRO A 94 1.28 2.34 -7.55
N LEU A 95 1.32 3.68 -7.56
CA LEU A 95 0.54 4.53 -6.64
C LEU A 95 -0.96 4.20 -6.67
N LYS A 96 -1.48 3.95 -7.86
CA LYS A 96 -2.89 3.62 -8.07
C LYS A 96 -3.33 2.34 -7.34
N ALA A 97 -2.41 1.44 -7.03
CA ALA A 97 -2.73 0.23 -6.26
C ALA A 97 -3.00 0.52 -4.76
N MET A 98 -2.54 1.67 -4.23
CA MET A 98 -2.76 2.07 -2.84
C MET A 98 -4.01 2.92 -2.66
N TYR A 99 -4.47 3.61 -3.69
CA TYR A 99 -5.59 4.56 -3.58
C TYR A 99 -6.88 3.93 -3.05
N PRO A 100 -7.34 2.74 -3.50
CA PRO A 100 -8.57 2.16 -2.98
C PRO A 100 -8.55 1.98 -1.46
N PHE A 101 -7.44 1.50 -0.90
CA PHE A 101 -7.34 1.29 0.54
C PHE A 101 -7.37 2.60 1.32
N ILE A 102 -6.72 3.64 0.81
CA ILE A 102 -6.65 4.94 1.47
C ILE A 102 -8.01 5.66 1.36
N GLU A 103 -8.63 5.66 0.20
CA GLU A 103 -9.90 6.35 -0.03
C GLU A 103 -11.06 5.69 0.73
N TYR A 104 -11.14 4.36 0.70
CA TYR A 104 -12.25 3.65 1.34
C TYR A 104 -12.08 3.51 2.86
N PHE A 105 -10.87 3.37 3.36
CA PHE A 105 -10.66 3.07 4.79
C PHE A 105 -10.20 4.24 5.63
N THR A 106 -10.02 5.43 5.04
CA THR A 106 -9.57 6.62 5.79
C THR A 106 -10.27 7.89 5.31
N ASN A 107 -10.34 8.89 6.19
CA ASN A 107 -10.77 10.24 5.88
C ASN A 107 -9.57 11.17 5.67
N LYS A 108 -9.77 12.34 5.03
CA LYS A 108 -8.74 13.38 4.95
C LYS A 108 -8.26 13.76 6.35
N GLY A 109 -6.94 13.88 6.51
CA GLY A 109 -6.31 14.18 7.80
C GLY A 109 -6.04 12.95 8.68
N ASP A 110 -6.58 11.77 8.38
CA ASP A 110 -6.26 10.54 9.13
C ASP A 110 -4.78 10.17 8.99
N LEU A 111 -4.27 9.44 9.99
CA LEU A 111 -2.89 8.96 10.02
C LEU A 111 -2.81 7.53 9.49
N ILE A 112 -1.93 7.32 8.53
CA ILE A 112 -1.59 6.02 7.96
C ILE A 112 -0.21 5.60 8.46
N LEU A 113 -0.10 4.39 8.97
CA LEU A 113 1.17 3.76 9.35
C LEU A 113 1.53 2.70 8.32
N ASP A 114 2.74 2.78 7.75
CA ASP A 114 3.35 1.73 6.94
C ASP A 114 4.71 1.35 7.53
N PRO A 115 4.79 0.22 8.27
CA PRO A 115 6.02 -0.21 8.92
C PRO A 115 7.01 -0.91 7.97
N PHE A 116 6.67 -1.07 6.68
CA PHE A 116 7.50 -1.70 5.65
C PHE A 116 7.47 -0.89 4.35
N ALA A 117 7.89 0.37 4.44
CA ALA A 117 7.60 1.37 3.43
C ALA A 117 8.26 1.14 2.05
N GLY A 118 9.41 0.44 2.00
CA GLY A 118 10.13 0.19 0.77
C GLY A 118 10.42 1.49 0.00
N SER A 119 9.86 1.65 -1.19
CA SER A 119 9.97 2.89 -1.98
C SER A 119 9.05 4.02 -1.52
N GLY A 120 8.24 3.84 -0.46
CA GLY A 120 7.34 4.86 0.07
C GLY A 120 6.06 5.08 -0.74
N THR A 121 5.60 4.09 -1.49
CA THR A 121 4.39 4.23 -2.30
C THR A 121 3.17 4.62 -1.45
N THR A 122 3.03 4.02 -0.26
CA THR A 122 1.96 4.37 0.70
C THR A 122 2.06 5.84 1.15
N ALA A 123 3.26 6.33 1.46
CA ALA A 123 3.48 7.71 1.89
C ALA A 123 3.07 8.71 0.80
N VAL A 124 3.52 8.49 -0.43
CA VAL A 124 3.17 9.35 -1.58
C VAL A 124 1.67 9.30 -1.86
N ALA A 125 1.06 8.11 -1.83
CA ALA A 125 -0.37 7.96 -2.05
C ALA A 125 -1.20 8.65 -0.94
N ALA A 126 -0.83 8.45 0.33
CA ALA A 126 -1.46 9.10 1.48
C ALA A 126 -1.43 10.63 1.33
N ARG A 127 -0.27 11.16 0.95
CA ARG A 127 -0.09 12.58 0.73
C ARG A 127 -0.94 13.13 -0.41
N ASN A 128 -0.95 12.44 -1.56
CA ASN A 128 -1.76 12.83 -2.71
C ASN A 128 -3.24 12.97 -2.34
N LEU A 129 -3.70 12.15 -1.41
CA LEU A 129 -5.09 12.10 -0.96
C LEU A 129 -5.36 12.93 0.30
N GLY A 130 -4.38 13.69 0.80
CA GLY A 130 -4.54 14.58 1.96
C GLY A 130 -4.60 13.85 3.31
N ARG A 131 -3.95 12.70 3.42
CA ARG A 131 -3.78 11.96 4.67
C ARG A 131 -2.40 12.23 5.24
N ARG A 132 -2.28 12.13 6.57
CA ARG A 132 -0.99 12.10 7.26
C ARG A 132 -0.42 10.68 7.17
N PHE A 133 0.88 10.54 7.32
CA PHE A 133 1.51 9.24 7.31
C PHE A 133 2.71 9.18 8.25
N THR A 134 2.98 7.98 8.74
CA THR A 134 4.23 7.57 9.37
C THR A 134 4.71 6.34 8.62
N VAL A 135 5.97 6.35 8.19
CA VAL A 135 6.57 5.24 7.46
C VAL A 135 7.86 4.81 8.13
N ILE A 136 8.09 3.50 8.17
CA ILE A 136 9.31 2.90 8.72
C ILE A 136 9.97 2.11 7.60
N GLU A 137 11.27 2.34 7.42
CA GLU A 137 12.10 1.60 6.47
C GLU A 137 13.49 1.44 7.07
N LYS A 138 14.01 0.22 7.05
CA LYS A 138 15.31 -0.12 7.66
C LYS A 138 16.49 0.12 6.71
N GLU A 139 16.26 0.08 5.38
CA GLU A 139 17.32 0.22 4.40
C GLU A 139 17.54 1.69 4.05
N PRO A 140 18.73 2.26 4.36
CA PRO A 140 19.01 3.69 4.13
C PRO A 140 18.82 4.13 2.68
N GLU A 141 19.12 3.28 1.72
CA GLU A 141 18.92 3.54 0.29
C GLU A 141 17.44 3.75 -0.06
N TYR A 142 16.53 2.96 0.53
CA TYR A 142 15.10 3.11 0.32
C TYR A 142 14.54 4.34 1.07
N VAL A 143 15.11 4.68 2.23
CA VAL A 143 14.79 5.94 2.91
C VAL A 143 15.14 7.14 2.03
N ALA A 144 16.28 7.10 1.33
CA ALA A 144 16.65 8.16 0.38
C ALA A 144 15.64 8.26 -0.78
N ILE A 145 15.19 7.12 -1.33
CA ILE A 145 14.14 7.07 -2.36
C ILE A 145 12.85 7.72 -1.86
N ILE A 146 12.40 7.37 -0.65
CA ILE A 146 11.19 7.96 -0.04
C ILE A 146 11.31 9.48 0.04
N ARG A 147 12.43 9.98 0.56
CA ARG A 147 12.68 11.42 0.69
C ARG A 147 12.63 12.13 -0.66
N ASN A 148 13.28 11.59 -1.66
CA ASN A 148 13.30 12.16 -3.01
C ASN A 148 11.90 12.23 -3.62
N ARG A 149 11.12 11.14 -3.57
CA ARG A 149 9.73 11.11 -4.07
C ARG A 149 8.83 12.12 -3.36
N LEU A 150 9.00 12.29 -2.06
CA LEU A 150 8.24 13.28 -1.28
C LEU A 150 8.68 14.72 -1.59
N ASN A 151 9.96 14.96 -1.84
CA ASN A 151 10.48 16.28 -2.25
C ASN A 151 10.01 16.69 -3.64
N GLU A 152 10.02 15.78 -4.61
CA GLU A 152 9.47 16.02 -5.95
C GLU A 152 7.99 16.39 -5.92
N PHE A 153 7.23 15.75 -5.04
CA PHE A 153 5.84 16.11 -4.83
C PHE A 153 5.72 17.53 -4.27
N ASN A 154 6.57 17.90 -3.30
CA ASN A 154 6.60 19.25 -2.71
C ASN A 154 6.91 20.33 -3.74
N ALA A 155 7.84 20.05 -4.65
CA ALA A 155 8.19 20.99 -5.71
C ALA A 155 7.02 21.25 -6.67
N LYS A 156 6.16 20.24 -6.89
CA LYS A 156 5.01 20.33 -7.79
C LYS A 156 3.76 20.93 -7.14
N HIS A 157 3.54 20.73 -5.84
CA HIS A 157 2.27 21.01 -5.16
C HIS A 157 2.40 21.90 -3.92
N GLY A 158 3.60 22.43 -3.64
CA GLY A 158 3.89 23.19 -2.42
C GLY A 158 4.17 22.31 -1.19
N LYS A 159 4.85 22.89 -0.19
CA LYS A 159 5.14 22.19 1.06
C LYS A 159 3.87 22.07 1.90
N PRO A 160 3.55 20.90 2.46
CA PRO A 160 2.50 20.79 3.46
C PRO A 160 2.94 21.45 4.77
N ASN A 161 1.97 21.84 5.61
CA ASN A 161 2.25 22.34 6.95
C ASN A 161 3.13 21.34 7.72
N ALA A 162 4.10 21.86 8.47
CA ALA A 162 5.24 21.15 9.09
C ALA A 162 4.92 19.98 10.05
N ALA A 163 3.66 19.68 10.31
CA ALA A 163 3.22 18.66 11.28
C ALA A 163 3.10 17.23 10.72
N GLN A 164 3.59 16.96 9.51
CA GLN A 164 3.20 15.71 8.80
C GLN A 164 4.31 14.66 8.65
N PHE A 165 5.52 14.85 9.15
CA PHE A 165 6.62 13.91 8.91
C PHE A 165 7.29 13.49 10.21
N SER A 166 7.24 12.22 10.55
CA SER A 166 8.21 11.58 11.44
C SER A 166 8.94 10.48 10.67
N PHE A 167 10.25 10.63 10.54
CA PHE A 167 11.15 9.56 10.12
C PHE A 167 11.78 9.01 11.42
N ASN A 168 11.38 7.82 11.81
CA ASN A 168 12.12 7.06 12.82
C ASN A 168 13.08 6.14 12.08
N LEU A 169 14.37 6.40 12.26
CA LEU A 169 15.49 5.54 11.85
C LEU A 169 15.66 4.44 12.89
#